data_3b552368d8bd977572d71154a6ee25e9
#
_entry.id   3b552368d8bd977572d71154a6ee25e9
#
_cell.length_a   1.000
_cell.length_b   1.000
_cell.length_c   1.000
_cell.angle_alpha   90.00
_cell.angle_beta   90.00
_cell.angle_gamma   90.00
#
_symmetry.space_group_name_H-M   'P 1'
#
loop_
_entity.id
_entity.type
_entity.pdbx_description
1 polymer ?
#
loop_
_entity_poly.entity_id
_entity_poly.type
_entity_poly.pdbx_seq_one_letter_code
_entity_poly.pdbx_strand_id
1 'polypeptide(L)'
;MEKNQLILSVKDLNIKFNLRGKVLHAIRGIDLDIYHGEVLAIVGESGSGKSVFTKSFMGLLDANGSITSGTIDYYGADDGKPIRLSDLKKEKDWLKVRGHEIAMIMQDPMTSLNPLKTIGDQIMEAVELHQGLKGAAAREKTLEYLRDVGIADPEVRFKQYPHEFSGGMRQRVVIAIAVACNPQILICDEPTTALDVTIQAQILELLKEMRVKYNLTIILITHDLGVVANIADRVAVMYAGDIVEIGTSDEIYYDPRHPYTWALLSSICLLYTSDAAD
;
A
#
# COMPACT_ATOMS: atom_id res chain seq x y z
N MET A 1 -8.92 -19.33 5.32
CA MET A 1 -9.25 -19.05 3.90
C MET A 1 -8.18 -19.67 3.03
N GLU A 2 -8.56 -20.24 1.89
CA GLU A 2 -7.59 -20.90 0.99
C GLU A 2 -6.67 -19.86 0.36
N LYS A 3 -5.36 -20.11 0.39
CA LYS A 3 -4.29 -19.21 -0.09
C LYS A 3 -4.38 -18.78 -1.58
N ASN A 4 -5.43 -19.15 -2.32
CA ASN A 4 -5.60 -18.86 -3.75
C ASN A 4 -6.96 -18.20 -4.08
N GLN A 5 -7.64 -17.63 -3.09
CA GLN A 5 -8.90 -16.94 -3.35
C GLN A 5 -8.61 -15.55 -3.93
N LEU A 6 -9.20 -15.25 -5.09
CA LEU A 6 -9.10 -13.95 -5.75
C LEU A 6 -9.77 -12.86 -4.89
N ILE A 7 -9.07 -11.74 -4.63
CA ILE A 7 -9.62 -10.61 -3.89
C ILE A 7 -9.81 -9.37 -4.78
N LEU A 8 -8.93 -9.18 -5.77
CA LEU A 8 -9.06 -8.07 -6.73
C LEU A 8 -8.57 -8.53 -8.10
N SER A 9 -9.33 -8.21 -9.14
CA SER A 9 -8.97 -8.50 -10.54
C SER A 9 -9.01 -7.23 -11.36
N VAL A 10 -7.94 -7.00 -12.10
CA VAL A 10 -7.80 -5.90 -13.06
C VAL A 10 -7.70 -6.51 -14.44
N LYS A 11 -8.49 -6.01 -15.41
CA LYS A 11 -8.48 -6.49 -16.79
C LYS A 11 -8.45 -5.33 -17.79
N ASP A 12 -7.47 -5.36 -18.70
CA ASP A 12 -7.23 -4.38 -19.77
C ASP A 12 -7.33 -2.93 -19.29
N LEU A 13 -6.76 -2.64 -18.09
CA LEU A 13 -6.90 -1.31 -17.48
C LEU A 13 -6.07 -0.27 -18.21
N ASN A 14 -6.75 0.77 -18.65
CA ASN A 14 -6.15 1.91 -19.34
C ASN A 14 -6.49 3.23 -18.62
N ILE A 15 -5.43 4.00 -18.24
CA ILE A 15 -5.59 5.29 -17.57
C ILE A 15 -4.87 6.37 -18.37
N LYS A 16 -5.57 7.48 -18.63
CA LYS A 16 -5.04 8.63 -19.36
C LYS A 16 -5.20 9.91 -18.56
N PHE A 17 -4.23 10.82 -18.72
CA PHE A 17 -4.25 12.16 -18.15
C PHE A 17 -4.24 13.22 -19.24
N ASN A 18 -5.09 14.25 -19.10
CA ASN A 18 -5.10 15.41 -19.97
C ASN A 18 -4.16 16.48 -19.45
N LEU A 19 -3.05 16.74 -20.16
CA LEU A 19 -2.01 17.69 -19.78
C LEU A 19 -1.91 18.80 -20.83
N ARG A 20 -2.56 19.94 -20.59
CA ARG A 20 -2.46 21.15 -21.45
C ARG A 20 -2.55 20.84 -22.95
N GLY A 21 -3.58 20.08 -23.35
CA GLY A 21 -3.82 19.71 -24.76
C GLY A 21 -3.06 18.49 -25.27
N LYS A 22 -2.27 17.84 -24.43
CA LYS A 22 -1.64 16.53 -24.69
C LYS A 22 -2.27 15.47 -23.82
N VAL A 23 -2.33 14.24 -24.32
CA VAL A 23 -2.82 13.07 -23.57
C VAL A 23 -1.62 12.22 -23.19
N LEU A 24 -1.42 12.06 -21.88
CA LEU A 24 -0.46 11.10 -21.32
C LEU A 24 -1.19 9.77 -21.08
N HIS A 25 -0.76 8.69 -21.71
CA HIS A 25 -1.25 7.33 -21.46
C HIS A 25 -0.40 6.72 -20.34
N ALA A 26 -0.88 6.83 -19.11
CA ALA A 26 -0.12 6.47 -17.92
C ALA A 26 -0.18 4.98 -17.60
N ILE A 27 -1.32 4.30 -17.87
CA ILE A 27 -1.52 2.85 -17.70
C ILE A 27 -2.05 2.29 -19.01
N ARG A 28 -1.47 1.17 -19.48
CA ARG A 28 -1.56 0.71 -20.86
C ARG A 28 -2.00 -0.75 -20.99
N GLY A 29 -3.26 -1.05 -20.63
CA GLY A 29 -3.83 -2.39 -20.80
C GLY A 29 -3.32 -3.39 -19.76
N ILE A 30 -3.23 -3.00 -18.47
CA ILE A 30 -2.76 -3.89 -17.42
C ILE A 30 -3.79 -4.94 -17.07
N ASP A 31 -3.33 -6.20 -17.05
CA ASP A 31 -4.00 -7.35 -16.44
C ASP A 31 -3.27 -7.76 -15.16
N LEU A 32 -4.01 -7.88 -14.04
CA LEU A 32 -3.45 -8.29 -12.75
C LEU A 32 -4.52 -8.90 -11.87
N ASP A 33 -4.24 -10.10 -11.34
CA ASP A 33 -5.05 -10.74 -10.31
C ASP A 33 -4.29 -10.75 -8.98
N ILE A 34 -4.96 -10.34 -7.89
CA ILE A 34 -4.43 -10.27 -6.52
C ILE A 34 -5.22 -11.24 -5.65
N TYR A 35 -4.50 -12.02 -4.82
CA TYR A 35 -5.07 -13.09 -4.03
C TYR A 35 -5.12 -12.75 -2.54
N HIS A 36 -6.07 -13.34 -1.84
CA HIS A 36 -6.27 -13.12 -0.41
C HIS A 36 -5.03 -13.48 0.41
N GLY A 37 -4.64 -12.56 1.29
CA GLY A 37 -3.55 -12.77 2.22
C GLY A 37 -2.15 -12.79 1.59
N GLU A 38 -1.97 -12.49 0.29
CA GLU A 38 -0.63 -12.36 -0.31
C GLU A 38 -0.02 -10.98 -0.04
N VAL A 39 1.30 -10.90 -0.13
CA VAL A 39 2.04 -9.66 -0.34
C VAL A 39 2.45 -9.59 -1.80
N LEU A 40 1.79 -8.74 -2.56
CA LEU A 40 2.17 -8.44 -3.94
C LEU A 40 3.02 -7.17 -3.95
N ALA A 41 4.27 -7.27 -4.38
CA ALA A 41 5.10 -6.10 -4.61
C ALA A 41 4.94 -5.59 -6.06
N ILE A 42 4.79 -4.28 -6.22
CA ILE A 42 4.81 -3.59 -7.51
C ILE A 42 6.08 -2.76 -7.56
N VAL A 43 7.02 -3.14 -8.42
CA VAL A 43 8.35 -2.53 -8.50
C VAL A 43 8.58 -1.87 -9.86
N GLY A 44 9.53 -0.94 -9.93
CA GLY A 44 9.90 -0.24 -11.16
C GLY A 44 10.41 1.16 -10.86
N GLU A 45 10.98 1.84 -11.84
CA GLU A 45 11.51 3.21 -11.70
C GLU A 45 10.44 4.23 -11.33
N SER A 46 10.88 5.39 -10.82
CA SER A 46 9.98 6.54 -10.59
C SER A 46 9.32 6.95 -11.91
N GLY A 47 8.01 7.23 -11.87
CA GLY A 47 7.22 7.57 -13.05
C GLY A 47 6.77 6.38 -13.91
N SER A 48 7.04 5.12 -13.55
CA SER A 48 6.55 3.94 -14.29
C SER A 48 5.04 3.74 -14.19
N GLY A 49 4.33 4.47 -13.30
CA GLY A 49 2.87 4.42 -13.16
C GLY A 49 2.34 3.71 -11.91
N LYS A 50 3.21 3.17 -11.04
CA LYS A 50 2.84 2.36 -9.85
C LYS A 50 1.78 3.02 -8.97
N SER A 51 2.03 4.24 -8.51
CA SER A 51 1.09 4.97 -7.64
C SER A 51 -0.20 5.37 -8.37
N VAL A 52 -0.15 5.65 -9.68
CA VAL A 52 -1.34 5.90 -10.49
C VAL A 52 -2.20 4.65 -10.56
N PHE A 53 -1.58 3.50 -10.82
CA PHE A 53 -2.25 2.20 -10.90
C PHE A 53 -2.99 1.88 -9.60
N THR A 54 -2.32 1.94 -8.45
CA THR A 54 -2.94 1.60 -7.17
C THR A 54 -3.92 2.64 -6.66
N LYS A 55 -3.70 3.95 -6.92
CA LYS A 55 -4.69 5.00 -6.62
C LYS A 55 -6.00 4.80 -7.38
N SER A 56 -5.98 4.16 -8.56
CA SER A 56 -7.19 3.86 -9.31
C SER A 56 -8.14 2.90 -8.56
N PHE A 57 -7.61 2.03 -7.71
CA PHE A 57 -8.40 1.09 -6.88
C PHE A 57 -9.25 1.80 -5.81
N MET A 58 -8.89 3.03 -5.50
CA MET A 58 -9.57 3.84 -4.50
C MET A 58 -10.25 5.08 -5.10
N GLY A 59 -10.25 5.24 -6.43
CA GLY A 59 -10.79 6.43 -7.10
C GLY A 59 -10.06 7.72 -6.71
N LEU A 60 -8.75 7.64 -6.45
CA LEU A 60 -7.88 8.77 -6.03
C LEU A 60 -7.01 9.27 -7.18
N LEU A 61 -7.48 9.15 -8.42
CA LEU A 61 -6.82 9.76 -9.56
C LEU A 61 -6.97 11.28 -9.50
N ASP A 62 -5.95 12.01 -9.96
CA ASP A 62 -6.03 13.46 -10.08
C ASP A 62 -7.17 13.87 -11.03
N ALA A 63 -7.70 15.07 -10.86
CA ALA A 63 -8.89 15.55 -11.59
C ALA A 63 -8.78 15.53 -13.12
N ASN A 64 -7.56 15.53 -13.66
CA ASN A 64 -7.27 15.44 -15.10
C ASN A 64 -7.01 14.00 -15.57
N GLY A 65 -7.08 13.01 -14.66
CA GLY A 65 -6.90 11.58 -14.93
C GLY A 65 -8.23 10.84 -15.03
N SER A 66 -8.32 9.83 -15.88
CA SER A 66 -9.50 8.98 -15.99
C SER A 66 -9.17 7.57 -16.45
N ILE A 67 -9.93 6.59 -15.96
CA ILE A 67 -9.96 5.24 -16.52
C ILE A 67 -10.69 5.35 -17.87
N THR A 68 -10.00 4.99 -18.95
CA THR A 68 -10.56 5.10 -20.33
C THR A 68 -11.10 3.78 -20.84
N SER A 69 -10.59 2.65 -20.36
CA SER A 69 -11.11 1.29 -20.61
C SER A 69 -10.59 0.32 -19.55
N GLY A 70 -11.11 -0.89 -19.56
CA GLY A 70 -10.78 -1.95 -18.63
C GLY A 70 -11.64 -1.95 -17.38
N THR A 71 -11.45 -2.94 -16.53
CA THR A 71 -12.23 -3.15 -15.30
C THR A 71 -11.34 -3.40 -14.10
N ILE A 72 -11.85 -2.99 -12.93
CA ILE A 72 -11.28 -3.32 -11.62
C ILE A 72 -12.43 -3.92 -10.81
N ASP A 73 -12.37 -5.22 -10.55
CA ASP A 73 -13.38 -5.97 -9.81
C ASP A 73 -12.82 -6.41 -8.45
N TYR A 74 -13.48 -5.99 -7.35
CA TYR A 74 -13.13 -6.33 -5.99
C TYR A 74 -14.09 -7.40 -5.44
N TYR A 75 -13.55 -8.49 -4.87
CA TYR A 75 -14.29 -9.68 -4.45
C TYR A 75 -14.36 -9.87 -2.92
N GLY A 76 -13.76 -8.98 -2.14
CA GLY A 76 -13.71 -9.09 -0.68
C GLY A 76 -14.95 -8.61 0.06
N ALA A 77 -16.00 -8.13 -0.63
CA ALA A 77 -17.19 -7.59 0.00
C ALA A 77 -17.99 -8.68 0.77
N ASP A 78 -18.53 -8.31 1.93
CA ASP A 78 -19.25 -9.22 2.85
C ASP A 78 -20.48 -9.91 2.22
N ASP A 79 -21.09 -9.30 1.19
CA ASP A 79 -22.27 -9.87 0.51
C ASP A 79 -21.91 -10.90 -0.57
N GLY A 80 -20.62 -11.20 -0.75
CA GLY A 80 -20.10 -12.18 -1.69
C GLY A 80 -20.25 -11.77 -3.18
N LYS A 81 -20.66 -10.53 -3.46
CA LYS A 81 -20.78 -10.00 -4.83
C LYS A 81 -19.57 -9.11 -5.15
N PRO A 82 -19.01 -9.22 -6.37
CA PRO A 82 -17.93 -8.34 -6.78
C PRO A 82 -18.41 -6.89 -6.88
N ILE A 83 -17.61 -5.97 -6.35
CA ILE A 83 -17.80 -4.53 -6.54
C ILE A 83 -16.93 -4.10 -7.72
N ARG A 84 -17.54 -3.57 -8.79
CA ARG A 84 -16.79 -3.00 -9.91
C ARG A 84 -16.34 -1.59 -9.58
N LEU A 85 -15.09 -1.48 -9.11
CA LEU A 85 -14.50 -0.22 -8.67
C LEU A 85 -14.35 0.79 -9.82
N SER A 86 -14.06 0.31 -11.04
CA SER A 86 -13.95 1.16 -12.24
C SER A 86 -15.24 1.92 -12.61
N ASP A 87 -16.39 1.43 -12.14
CA ASP A 87 -17.69 2.02 -12.43
C ASP A 87 -18.19 2.99 -11.34
N LEU A 88 -17.51 3.04 -10.18
CA LEU A 88 -17.89 3.93 -9.09
C LEU A 88 -17.62 5.39 -9.46
N LYS A 89 -18.69 6.21 -9.46
CA LYS A 89 -18.64 7.64 -9.83
C LYS A 89 -18.98 8.59 -8.68
N LYS A 90 -19.71 8.08 -7.66
CA LYS A 90 -20.22 8.91 -6.58
C LYS A 90 -19.35 8.74 -5.35
N GLU A 91 -19.03 9.84 -4.68
CA GLU A 91 -18.23 9.82 -3.46
C GLU A 91 -18.83 8.90 -2.38
N LYS A 92 -20.15 8.88 -2.23
CA LYS A 92 -20.84 8.02 -1.27
C LYS A 92 -20.61 6.50 -1.51
N ASP A 93 -20.33 6.09 -2.77
CA ASP A 93 -20.04 4.70 -3.08
C ASP A 93 -18.59 4.36 -2.75
N TRP A 94 -17.67 5.32 -2.96
CA TRP A 94 -16.28 5.22 -2.53
C TRP A 94 -16.10 5.18 -1.01
N LEU A 95 -16.97 5.86 -0.24
CA LEU A 95 -16.94 5.80 1.22
C LEU A 95 -17.19 4.39 1.80
N LYS A 96 -17.79 3.49 1.02
CA LYS A 96 -17.97 2.09 1.42
C LYS A 96 -16.71 1.25 1.18
N VAL A 97 -15.85 1.70 0.28
CA VAL A 97 -14.61 0.99 -0.10
C VAL A 97 -13.42 1.54 0.67
N ARG A 98 -13.27 2.87 0.71
CA ARG A 98 -12.12 3.53 1.35
C ARG A 98 -12.14 3.33 2.85
N GLY A 99 -11.03 2.83 3.37
CA GLY A 99 -10.85 2.50 4.77
C GLY A 99 -11.43 1.14 5.13
N HIS A 100 -12.67 0.84 4.80
CA HIS A 100 -13.35 -0.40 5.16
C HIS A 100 -12.83 -1.61 4.38
N GLU A 101 -12.76 -1.51 3.04
CA GLU A 101 -12.30 -2.61 2.19
C GLU A 101 -10.83 -2.45 1.81
N ILE A 102 -10.46 -1.25 1.39
CA ILE A 102 -9.12 -0.91 0.94
C ILE A 102 -8.63 0.32 1.70
N ALA A 103 -7.50 0.18 2.40
CA ALA A 103 -6.78 1.28 3.02
C ALA A 103 -5.46 1.54 2.31
N MET A 104 -4.93 2.77 2.42
CA MET A 104 -3.69 3.16 1.78
C MET A 104 -2.79 3.95 2.72
N ILE A 105 -1.53 3.55 2.78
CA ILE A 105 -0.43 4.30 3.38
C ILE A 105 0.29 5.03 2.25
N MET A 106 0.31 6.35 2.32
CA MET A 106 0.95 7.20 1.33
C MET A 106 2.45 7.39 1.63
N GLN A 107 3.19 7.79 0.62
CA GLN A 107 4.65 7.94 0.61
C GLN A 107 5.19 8.84 1.74
N ASP A 108 4.49 9.90 2.13
CA ASP A 108 4.96 10.85 3.14
C ASP A 108 4.12 10.79 4.43
N PRO A 109 4.65 10.21 5.52
CA PRO A 109 3.97 10.17 6.81
C PRO A 109 3.78 11.56 7.45
N MET A 110 4.59 12.56 7.01
CA MET A 110 4.50 13.93 7.54
C MET A 110 3.23 14.63 7.09
N THR A 111 2.77 14.37 5.88
CA THR A 111 1.54 14.94 5.31
C THR A 111 0.30 14.11 5.65
N SER A 112 0.48 12.88 6.13
CA SER A 112 -0.62 11.98 6.46
C SER A 112 -1.24 12.23 7.84
N LEU A 113 -0.48 12.80 8.79
CA LEU A 113 -0.93 13.08 10.15
C LEU A 113 -1.33 14.55 10.32
N ASN A 114 -2.48 14.81 10.95
CA ASN A 114 -2.90 16.14 11.30
C ASN A 114 -2.06 16.68 12.48
N PRO A 115 -1.25 17.74 12.30
CA PRO A 115 -0.35 18.24 13.35
C PRO A 115 -1.09 18.86 14.55
N LEU A 116 -2.38 19.19 14.40
CA LEU A 116 -3.21 19.82 15.43
C LEU A 116 -4.05 18.84 16.26
N LYS A 117 -4.03 17.54 15.92
CA LYS A 117 -4.70 16.48 16.67
C LYS A 117 -3.67 15.58 17.37
N THR A 118 -4.02 15.06 18.55
CA THR A 118 -3.16 14.06 19.21
C THR A 118 -3.11 12.77 18.41
N ILE A 119 -2.09 11.95 18.65
CA ILE A 119 -1.95 10.64 18.02
C ILE A 119 -3.14 9.74 18.35
N GLY A 120 -3.53 9.72 19.62
CA GLY A 120 -4.66 8.92 20.07
C GLY A 120 -5.97 9.33 19.42
N ASP A 121 -6.23 10.63 19.29
CA ASP A 121 -7.47 11.11 18.66
C ASP A 121 -7.56 10.71 17.20
N GLN A 122 -6.44 10.71 16.45
CA GLN A 122 -6.42 10.34 15.04
C GLN A 122 -6.68 8.84 14.82
N ILE A 123 -6.08 7.97 15.65
CA ILE A 123 -6.34 6.53 15.57
C ILE A 123 -7.77 6.23 16.05
N MET A 124 -8.21 6.89 17.13
CA MET A 124 -9.55 6.70 17.71
C MET A 124 -10.65 7.10 16.71
N GLU A 125 -10.45 8.17 15.92
CA GLU A 125 -11.37 8.58 14.86
C GLU A 125 -11.58 7.44 13.83
N ALA A 126 -10.51 6.74 13.43
CA ALA A 126 -10.61 5.58 12.54
C ALA A 126 -11.37 4.41 13.21
N VAL A 127 -11.10 4.13 14.48
CA VAL A 127 -11.80 3.10 15.25
C VAL A 127 -13.30 3.42 15.39
N GLU A 128 -13.64 4.66 15.72
CA GLU A 128 -15.04 5.09 15.87
C GLU A 128 -15.82 5.01 14.54
N LEU A 129 -15.18 5.44 13.45
CA LEU A 129 -15.80 5.50 12.13
C LEU A 129 -16.00 4.11 11.52
N HIS A 130 -14.99 3.25 11.58
CA HIS A 130 -14.98 1.98 10.86
C HIS A 130 -15.39 0.78 11.71
N GLN A 131 -15.20 0.84 13.05
CA GLN A 131 -15.56 -0.26 13.94
C GLN A 131 -16.81 0.05 14.78
N GLY A 132 -17.32 1.29 14.74
CA GLY A 132 -18.52 1.70 15.50
C GLY A 132 -18.33 1.75 17.02
N LEU A 133 -17.11 1.56 17.53
CA LEU A 133 -16.77 1.68 18.94
C LEU A 133 -16.80 3.14 19.37
N LYS A 134 -17.11 3.42 20.66
CA LYS A 134 -17.16 4.80 21.17
C LYS A 134 -16.61 4.89 22.60
N GLY A 135 -16.13 6.09 22.97
CA GLY A 135 -15.72 6.43 24.33
C GLY A 135 -14.60 5.51 24.85
N ALA A 136 -14.81 4.90 26.03
CA ALA A 136 -13.79 4.07 26.69
C ALA A 136 -13.38 2.83 25.84
N ALA A 137 -14.33 2.22 25.12
CA ALA A 137 -14.05 1.07 24.26
C ALA A 137 -13.19 1.47 23.05
N ALA A 138 -13.50 2.59 22.40
CA ALA A 138 -12.67 3.11 21.30
C ALA A 138 -11.25 3.47 21.79
N ARG A 139 -11.15 4.10 22.98
CA ARG A 139 -9.86 4.42 23.58
C ARG A 139 -9.01 3.18 23.86
N GLU A 140 -9.59 2.14 24.47
CA GLU A 140 -8.83 0.91 24.76
C GLU A 140 -8.38 0.22 23.46
N LYS A 141 -9.25 0.16 22.45
CA LYS A 141 -8.90 -0.38 21.15
C LYS A 141 -7.77 0.43 20.46
N THR A 142 -7.78 1.75 20.61
CA THR A 142 -6.71 2.64 20.14
C THR A 142 -5.38 2.32 20.83
N LEU A 143 -5.39 2.11 22.16
CA LEU A 143 -4.19 1.72 22.90
C LEU A 143 -3.67 0.33 22.47
N GLU A 144 -4.56 -0.60 22.13
CA GLU A 144 -4.17 -1.91 21.56
C GLU A 144 -3.42 -1.70 20.23
N TYR A 145 -3.94 -0.89 19.31
CA TYR A 145 -3.25 -0.60 18.03
C TYR A 145 -1.89 0.07 18.24
N LEU A 146 -1.75 0.99 19.20
CA LEU A 146 -0.46 1.58 19.52
C LEU A 146 0.56 0.53 20.02
N ARG A 147 0.12 -0.44 20.86
CA ARG A 147 0.96 -1.56 21.30
C ARG A 147 1.35 -2.45 20.13
N ASP A 148 0.39 -2.76 19.25
CA ASP A 148 0.59 -3.63 18.09
C ASP A 148 1.62 -3.09 17.10
N VAL A 149 1.65 -1.77 16.90
CA VAL A 149 2.67 -1.16 16.05
C VAL A 149 3.98 -0.86 16.81
N GLY A 150 4.12 -1.34 18.05
CA GLY A 150 5.35 -1.22 18.84
C GLY A 150 5.64 0.20 19.34
N ILE A 151 4.60 0.99 19.64
CA ILE A 151 4.75 2.28 20.35
C ILE A 151 4.83 2.02 21.85
N ALA A 152 5.99 2.34 22.44
CA ALA A 152 6.20 2.24 23.88
C ALA A 152 5.34 3.28 24.63
N ASP A 153 4.92 2.96 25.86
CA ASP A 153 4.12 3.81 26.74
C ASP A 153 2.87 4.39 26.06
N PRO A 154 1.97 3.55 25.51
CA PRO A 154 0.88 3.98 24.65
C PRO A 154 -0.07 4.95 25.34
N GLU A 155 -0.28 4.86 26.66
CA GLU A 155 -1.12 5.76 27.45
C GLU A 155 -0.57 7.20 27.48
N VAL A 156 0.75 7.36 27.49
CA VAL A 156 1.44 8.66 27.43
C VAL A 156 1.41 9.17 25.98
N ARG A 157 1.80 8.31 25.05
CA ARG A 157 1.90 8.62 23.62
C ARG A 157 0.56 8.98 23.00
N PHE A 158 -0.54 8.40 23.50
CA PHE A 158 -1.91 8.74 23.08
C PHE A 158 -2.18 10.23 23.09
N LYS A 159 -1.68 10.96 24.10
CA LYS A 159 -1.92 12.39 24.31
C LYS A 159 -0.92 13.31 23.58
N GLN A 160 0.10 12.74 22.97
CA GLN A 160 1.13 13.48 22.26
C GLN A 160 0.72 13.83 20.84
N TYR A 161 1.40 14.81 20.27
CA TYR A 161 1.19 15.31 18.92
C TYR A 161 2.24 14.71 17.95
N PRO A 162 1.96 14.72 16.62
CA PRO A 162 2.88 14.18 15.63
C PRO A 162 4.31 14.76 15.68
N HIS A 163 4.47 16.02 16.02
CA HIS A 163 5.79 16.66 16.08
C HIS A 163 6.68 16.14 17.22
N GLU A 164 6.11 15.45 18.21
CA GLU A 164 6.84 14.83 19.32
C GLU A 164 7.35 13.41 18.97
N PHE A 165 7.05 12.92 17.75
CA PHE A 165 7.40 11.58 17.27
C PHE A 165 8.53 11.63 16.24
N SER A 166 9.43 10.64 16.27
CA SER A 166 10.40 10.42 15.19
C SER A 166 9.72 9.99 13.89
N GLY A 167 10.45 10.04 12.76
CA GLY A 167 9.93 9.59 11.47
C GLY A 167 9.40 8.16 11.50
N GLY A 168 10.16 7.22 12.05
CA GLY A 168 9.74 5.83 12.19
C GLY A 168 8.53 5.65 13.12
N MET A 169 8.44 6.44 14.21
CA MET A 169 7.25 6.41 15.08
C MET A 169 6.02 6.94 14.37
N ARG A 170 6.13 8.01 13.59
CA ARG A 170 5.01 8.53 12.77
C ARG A 170 4.55 7.51 11.76
N GLN A 171 5.47 6.82 11.10
CA GLN A 171 5.13 5.74 10.16
C GLN A 171 4.37 4.60 10.84
N ARG A 172 4.78 4.20 12.04
CA ARG A 172 4.05 3.21 12.86
C ARG A 172 2.63 3.66 13.19
N VAL A 173 2.44 4.95 13.50
CA VAL A 173 1.11 5.54 13.74
C VAL A 173 0.25 5.52 12.47
N VAL A 174 0.81 5.87 11.31
CA VAL A 174 0.08 5.81 10.03
C VAL A 174 -0.36 4.38 9.72
N ILE A 175 0.51 3.39 9.99
CA ILE A 175 0.15 1.97 9.90
C ILE A 175 -0.99 1.63 10.86
N ALA A 176 -0.92 2.09 12.13
CA ALA A 176 -1.98 1.88 13.12
C ALA A 176 -3.33 2.44 12.66
N ILE A 177 -3.36 3.65 12.09
CA ILE A 177 -4.59 4.25 11.54
C ILE A 177 -5.14 3.40 10.39
N ALA A 178 -4.28 2.98 9.46
CA ALA A 178 -4.70 2.17 8.31
C ALA A 178 -5.28 0.81 8.75
N VAL A 179 -4.63 0.14 9.71
CA VAL A 179 -5.10 -1.15 10.26
C VAL A 179 -6.36 -0.98 11.12
N ALA A 180 -6.50 0.14 11.83
CA ALA A 180 -7.70 0.45 12.62
C ALA A 180 -8.97 0.58 11.77
N CYS A 181 -8.84 0.83 10.47
CA CYS A 181 -9.95 0.78 9.53
C CYS A 181 -10.45 -0.66 9.26
N ASN A 182 -9.70 -1.69 9.68
CA ASN A 182 -9.96 -3.12 9.46
C ASN A 182 -10.12 -3.51 7.99
N PRO A 183 -9.20 -3.10 7.10
CA PRO A 183 -9.33 -3.32 5.67
C PRO A 183 -9.01 -4.77 5.29
N GLN A 184 -9.48 -5.20 4.10
CA GLN A 184 -9.08 -6.47 3.47
C GLN A 184 -7.77 -6.31 2.67
N ILE A 185 -7.59 -5.13 2.05
CA ILE A 185 -6.39 -4.78 1.27
C ILE A 185 -5.73 -3.55 1.89
N LEU A 186 -4.42 -3.64 2.15
CA LEU A 186 -3.58 -2.53 2.56
C LEU A 186 -2.59 -2.18 1.44
N ILE A 187 -2.74 -1.02 0.84
CA ILE A 187 -1.80 -0.48 -0.15
C ILE A 187 -0.74 0.32 0.61
N CYS A 188 0.54 -0.01 0.40
CA CYS A 188 1.68 0.69 0.97
C CYS A 188 2.47 1.35 -0.17
N ASP A 189 2.29 2.65 -0.39
CA ASP A 189 3.00 3.40 -1.43
C ASP A 189 4.30 3.98 -0.87
N GLU A 190 5.41 3.31 -1.16
CA GLU A 190 6.77 3.63 -0.68
C GLU A 190 6.83 3.87 0.85
N PRO A 191 6.38 2.93 1.68
CA PRO A 191 6.15 3.16 3.12
C PRO A 191 7.44 3.38 3.93
N THR A 192 8.60 3.19 3.33
CA THR A 192 9.92 3.29 3.97
C THR A 192 10.77 4.43 3.41
N THR A 193 10.27 5.18 2.43
CA THR A 193 10.99 6.33 1.86
C THR A 193 11.28 7.38 2.94
N ALA A 194 12.48 7.95 2.92
CA ALA A 194 13.01 8.92 3.89
C ALA A 194 13.25 8.36 5.32
N LEU A 195 13.30 7.05 5.49
CA LEU A 195 13.71 6.39 6.74
C LEU A 195 15.11 5.81 6.58
N ASP A 196 15.87 5.74 7.68
CA ASP A 196 17.15 5.03 7.69
C ASP A 196 16.96 3.51 7.52
N VAL A 197 17.99 2.82 7.05
CA VAL A 197 17.95 1.39 6.67
C VAL A 197 17.47 0.51 7.84
N THR A 198 17.87 0.84 9.07
CA THR A 198 17.48 0.07 10.26
C THR A 198 15.97 0.20 10.54
N ILE A 199 15.43 1.42 10.44
CA ILE A 199 14.01 1.67 10.63
C ILE A 199 13.20 1.10 9.46
N GLN A 200 13.71 1.15 8.22
CA GLN A 200 13.07 0.50 7.07
C GLN A 200 12.83 -0.99 7.34
N ALA A 201 13.87 -1.73 7.78
CA ALA A 201 13.74 -3.15 8.10
C ALA A 201 12.68 -3.40 9.19
N GLN A 202 12.64 -2.56 10.23
CA GLN A 202 11.64 -2.66 11.30
C GLN A 202 10.21 -2.39 10.82
N ILE A 203 10.00 -1.44 9.90
CA ILE A 203 8.67 -1.16 9.32
C ILE A 203 8.20 -2.32 8.45
N LEU A 204 9.08 -2.95 7.69
CA LEU A 204 8.75 -4.12 6.87
C LEU A 204 8.38 -5.33 7.71
N GLU A 205 9.13 -5.58 8.80
CA GLU A 205 8.79 -6.66 9.73
C GLU A 205 7.44 -6.40 10.41
N LEU A 206 7.19 -5.16 10.82
CA LEU A 206 5.88 -4.74 11.34
C LEU A 206 4.76 -5.01 10.34
N LEU A 207 4.94 -4.72 9.05
CA LEU A 207 3.92 -4.99 8.02
C LEU A 207 3.65 -6.49 7.88
N LYS A 208 4.67 -7.36 8.00
CA LYS A 208 4.47 -8.82 8.04
C LYS A 208 3.67 -9.27 9.26
N GLU A 209 3.98 -8.74 10.44
CA GLU A 209 3.24 -9.03 11.66
C GLU A 209 1.77 -8.60 11.53
N MET A 210 1.52 -7.38 11.02
CA MET A 210 0.17 -6.87 10.80
C MET A 210 -0.59 -7.69 9.77
N ARG A 211 0.06 -8.12 8.67
CA ARG A 211 -0.53 -9.04 7.68
C ARG A 211 -1.11 -10.28 8.34
N VAL A 212 -0.29 -10.94 9.18
CA VAL A 212 -0.69 -12.20 9.85
C VAL A 212 -1.78 -11.93 10.89
N LYS A 213 -1.58 -10.92 11.74
CA LYS A 213 -2.48 -10.61 12.86
C LYS A 213 -3.87 -10.19 12.39
N TYR A 214 -3.94 -9.39 11.33
CA TYR A 214 -5.18 -8.80 10.81
C TYR A 214 -5.65 -9.44 9.49
N ASN A 215 -4.99 -10.54 9.06
CA ASN A 215 -5.32 -11.26 7.82
C ASN A 215 -5.41 -10.35 6.58
N LEU A 216 -4.43 -9.46 6.43
CA LEU A 216 -4.39 -8.46 5.37
C LEU A 216 -3.81 -9.04 4.07
N THR A 217 -4.34 -8.56 2.94
CA THR A 217 -3.63 -8.60 1.67
C THR A 217 -2.84 -7.31 1.51
N ILE A 218 -1.55 -7.39 1.20
CA ILE A 218 -0.69 -6.19 1.09
C ILE A 218 -0.28 -5.97 -0.36
N ILE A 219 -0.47 -4.74 -0.86
CA ILE A 219 0.12 -4.27 -2.11
C ILE A 219 1.24 -3.30 -1.75
N LEU A 220 2.48 -3.74 -1.92
CA LEU A 220 3.68 -2.95 -1.58
C LEU A 220 4.25 -2.31 -2.84
N ILE A 221 4.25 -0.98 -2.90
CA ILE A 221 4.91 -0.22 -3.97
C ILE A 221 6.27 0.22 -3.46
N THR A 222 7.32 -0.09 -4.19
CA THR A 222 8.67 0.36 -3.89
C THR A 222 9.56 0.32 -5.14
N HIS A 223 10.63 1.08 -5.11
CA HIS A 223 11.72 0.99 -6.08
C HIS A 223 12.90 0.17 -5.55
N ASP A 224 12.86 -0.23 -4.27
CA ASP A 224 13.92 -1.01 -3.62
C ASP A 224 13.60 -2.50 -3.66
N LEU A 225 14.24 -3.20 -4.60
CA LEU A 225 14.12 -4.65 -4.75
C LEU A 225 14.73 -5.43 -3.58
N GLY A 226 15.73 -4.89 -2.87
CA GLY A 226 16.29 -5.52 -1.67
C GLY A 226 15.26 -5.68 -0.55
N VAL A 227 14.37 -4.69 -0.44
CA VAL A 227 13.23 -4.71 0.47
C VAL A 227 12.23 -5.81 0.09
N VAL A 228 11.91 -5.91 -1.20
CA VAL A 228 10.89 -6.81 -1.76
C VAL A 228 11.23 -8.28 -1.54
N ALA A 229 12.51 -8.66 -1.73
CA ALA A 229 13.00 -10.03 -1.59
C ALA A 229 12.61 -10.67 -0.24
N ASN A 230 12.50 -9.87 0.81
CA ASN A 230 12.25 -10.34 2.18
C ASN A 230 10.77 -10.41 2.57
N ILE A 231 9.87 -9.77 1.82
CA ILE A 231 8.46 -9.64 2.24
C ILE A 231 7.47 -10.14 1.20
N ALA A 232 7.77 -10.04 -0.09
CA ALA A 232 6.80 -10.32 -1.15
C ALA A 232 6.65 -11.82 -1.44
N ASP A 233 5.41 -12.26 -1.61
CA ASP A 233 5.10 -13.58 -2.16
C ASP A 233 5.21 -13.56 -3.69
N ARG A 234 4.74 -12.47 -4.33
CA ARG A 234 4.80 -12.23 -5.77
C ARG A 234 5.27 -10.81 -6.08
N VAL A 235 5.89 -10.66 -7.22
CA VAL A 235 6.41 -9.36 -7.70
C VAL A 235 5.88 -9.08 -9.10
N ALA A 236 5.31 -7.89 -9.30
CA ALA A 236 4.94 -7.34 -10.59
C ALA A 236 5.93 -6.22 -10.94
N VAL A 237 6.66 -6.39 -12.04
CA VAL A 237 7.64 -5.41 -12.53
C VAL A 237 6.95 -4.48 -13.52
N MET A 238 6.92 -3.19 -13.18
CA MET A 238 6.21 -2.17 -13.96
C MET A 238 7.16 -1.24 -14.69
N TYR A 239 6.98 -1.10 -15.99
CA TYR A 239 7.75 -0.21 -16.86
C TYR A 239 6.83 0.58 -17.81
N ALA A 240 6.97 1.89 -17.86
CA ALA A 240 6.27 2.79 -18.78
C ALA A 240 4.73 2.58 -18.87
N GLY A 241 4.10 2.27 -17.73
CA GLY A 241 2.65 2.08 -17.64
C GLY A 241 2.14 0.68 -17.94
N ASP A 242 3.03 -0.30 -18.05
CA ASP A 242 2.70 -1.70 -18.30
C ASP A 242 3.36 -2.61 -17.26
N ILE A 243 2.79 -3.80 -17.01
CA ILE A 243 3.45 -4.87 -16.24
C ILE A 243 4.20 -5.76 -17.23
N VAL A 244 5.53 -5.63 -17.23
CA VAL A 244 6.39 -6.31 -18.19
C VAL A 244 6.79 -7.72 -17.73
N GLU A 245 6.71 -7.98 -16.43
CA GLU A 245 6.97 -9.30 -15.85
C GLU A 245 6.21 -9.45 -14.52
N ILE A 246 5.71 -10.65 -14.25
CA ILE A 246 5.10 -11.03 -12.97
C ILE A 246 5.44 -12.47 -12.64
N GLY A 247 5.80 -12.73 -11.40
CA GLY A 247 6.13 -14.05 -10.91
C GLY A 247 6.19 -14.11 -9.39
N THR A 248 6.51 -15.27 -8.84
CA THR A 248 6.89 -15.40 -7.43
C THR A 248 8.17 -14.61 -7.17
N SER A 249 8.43 -14.27 -5.91
CA SER A 249 9.68 -13.59 -5.55
C SER A 249 10.90 -14.37 -6.07
N ASP A 250 10.94 -15.67 -5.87
CA ASP A 250 12.04 -16.52 -6.33
C ASP A 250 12.21 -16.48 -7.86
N GLU A 251 11.13 -16.55 -8.64
CA GLU A 251 11.20 -16.48 -10.10
C GLU A 251 11.80 -15.15 -10.57
N ILE A 252 11.36 -14.03 -9.99
CA ILE A 252 11.84 -12.70 -10.38
C ILE A 252 13.31 -12.49 -10.00
N TYR A 253 13.77 -13.00 -8.85
CA TYR A 253 15.15 -12.79 -8.40
C TYR A 253 16.15 -13.76 -9.01
N TYR A 254 15.76 -15.02 -9.27
CA TYR A 254 16.69 -16.07 -9.72
C TYR A 254 16.53 -16.46 -11.19
N ASP A 255 15.37 -16.20 -11.82
CA ASP A 255 15.09 -16.50 -13.23
C ASP A 255 14.33 -15.35 -13.93
N PRO A 256 14.84 -14.09 -13.86
CA PRO A 256 14.20 -12.97 -14.54
C PRO A 256 14.24 -13.15 -16.06
N ARG A 257 13.09 -12.97 -16.72
CA ARG A 257 12.95 -13.23 -18.16
C ARG A 257 12.90 -11.97 -19.01
N HIS A 258 12.45 -10.86 -18.41
CA HIS A 258 12.38 -9.59 -19.14
C HIS A 258 13.68 -8.80 -19.00
N PRO A 259 14.24 -8.22 -20.08
CA PRO A 259 15.50 -7.46 -20.04
C PRO A 259 15.50 -6.31 -19.03
N TYR A 260 14.38 -5.63 -18.83
CA TYR A 260 14.24 -4.56 -17.86
C TYR A 260 14.35 -5.06 -16.41
N THR A 261 13.75 -6.21 -16.09
CA THR A 261 13.89 -6.85 -14.77
C THR A 261 15.34 -7.20 -14.50
N TRP A 262 16.02 -7.71 -15.51
CA TRP A 262 17.46 -8.01 -15.45
C TRP A 262 18.30 -6.75 -15.15
N ALA A 263 18.02 -5.64 -15.83
CA ALA A 263 18.67 -4.36 -15.60
C ALA A 263 18.44 -3.81 -14.19
N LEU A 264 17.19 -3.89 -13.69
CA LEU A 264 16.83 -3.49 -12.34
C LEU A 264 17.60 -4.28 -11.27
N LEU A 265 17.66 -5.60 -11.39
CA LEU A 265 18.39 -6.47 -10.45
C LEU A 265 19.90 -6.23 -10.51
N SER A 266 20.47 -6.06 -11.71
CA SER A 266 21.88 -5.79 -11.91
C SER A 266 22.33 -4.47 -11.27
N SER A 267 21.46 -3.47 -11.23
CA SER A 267 21.77 -2.17 -10.61
C SER A 267 21.96 -2.27 -9.09
N ILE A 268 21.29 -3.22 -8.44
CA ILE A 268 21.43 -3.50 -7.00
C ILE A 268 22.76 -4.22 -6.73
N CYS A 269 23.10 -5.24 -7.51
CA CYS A 269 24.36 -5.99 -7.34
C CYS A 269 25.59 -5.09 -7.45
N LEU A 270 25.57 -4.11 -8.34
CA LEU A 270 26.68 -3.16 -8.51
C LEU A 270 26.89 -2.23 -7.30
N LEU A 271 25.81 -1.87 -6.58
CA LEU A 271 25.91 -1.06 -5.36
C LEU A 271 26.56 -1.85 -4.21
N TYR A 272 26.27 -3.14 -4.10
CA TYR A 272 26.85 -4.00 -3.03
C TYR A 272 28.31 -4.44 -3.32
N THR A 273 28.76 -4.42 -4.58
CA THR A 273 30.14 -4.80 -4.92
C THR A 273 31.12 -3.62 -4.88
N SER A 274 30.66 -2.36 -4.96
CA SER A 274 31.52 -1.18 -4.86
C SER A 274 31.96 -0.86 -3.43
N ASP A 275 31.11 -1.20 -2.42
CA ASP A 275 31.43 -0.96 -1.00
C ASP A 275 32.32 -2.05 -0.36
N ALA A 276 32.58 -3.14 -1.10
CA ALA A 276 33.47 -4.23 -0.64
C ALA A 276 34.91 -4.11 -1.16
N ALA A 277 35.24 -3.04 -1.90
CA ALA A 277 36.52 -2.84 -2.56
C ALA A 277 37.35 -1.65 -2.02
N ASP A 278 36.95 -1.01 -0.89
CA ASP A 278 37.76 0.01 -0.17
C ASP A 278 38.20 -0.49 1.22
#